data_647038489abb806207f94827d5f5f2eb
#
_entry.id   647038489abb806207f94827d5f5f2eb
#
_cell.length_a   1.000
_cell.length_b   1.000
_cell.length_c   1.000
_cell.angle_alpha   90.00
_cell.angle_beta   90.00
_cell.angle_gamma   90.00
#
_symmetry.space_group_name_H-M   'P 1'
#
loop_
_entity.id
_entity.type
_entity.pdbx_description
1 polymer ?
#
loop_
_entity_poly.entity_id
_entity_poly.type
_entity_poly.pdbx_seq_one_letter_code
_entity_poly.pdbx_strand_id
1 'polypeptide(L)'
;PGNALAQRLDHARRFATDHRIRIVSPDDFGLIDTLAFHFDEPFADASALPTFRVCELAREQVTVALSGDGADEAFAGYRRHRFQMQGERIRGLIPASVRQPLFGALGKYYPKADWAPRALRAKSTFLELAGEGGAAYAASVGVTPHALRHRLYDQDMKSRLGAYRAEDRYIKAMAEAPARDPLDRAQYADIRIWLPGDILTKTDRMSMAVSLEAREPLLDHRLVEFAARLPVNQRIRGNSGKYLLKKAMEPYLPQDILYRQKMGFVTPISAWFRGALAGEATAIAGGSSLARTGWFDPKALAKIAADHKSGMADHGRLLWQLLMLDKSLERLFGI
;
A
#
# COMPACT_ATOMS: atom_id res chain seq x y z
N PRO A 1 -16.51 -14.58 -4.96
CA PRO A 1 -15.68 -15.35 -4.01
C PRO A 1 -15.54 -16.82 -4.43
N GLY A 2 -16.61 -17.52 -4.83
CA GLY A 2 -16.59 -18.95 -5.17
C GLY A 2 -15.67 -19.33 -6.33
N ASN A 3 -15.54 -18.50 -7.35
CA ASN A 3 -14.72 -18.80 -8.52
C ASN A 3 -13.21 -18.78 -8.23
N ALA A 4 -12.75 -17.89 -7.35
CA ALA A 4 -11.33 -17.80 -6.98
C ALA A 4 -10.86 -18.99 -6.12
N LEU A 5 -11.73 -19.52 -5.26
CA LEU A 5 -11.45 -20.70 -4.46
C LEU A 5 -11.39 -21.96 -5.33
N ALA A 6 -12.35 -22.13 -6.25
CA ALA A 6 -12.37 -23.25 -7.18
C ALA A 6 -11.12 -23.29 -8.06
N GLN A 7 -10.68 -22.14 -8.59
CA GLN A 7 -9.44 -22.03 -9.35
C GLN A 7 -8.21 -22.43 -8.52
N ARG A 8 -8.10 -21.97 -7.25
CA ARG A 8 -6.98 -22.35 -6.39
C ARG A 8 -6.92 -23.86 -6.12
N LEU A 9 -8.06 -24.48 -5.89
CA LEU A 9 -8.15 -25.93 -5.69
C LEU A 9 -7.77 -26.72 -6.97
N ASP A 10 -8.17 -26.22 -8.13
CA ASP A 10 -7.79 -26.82 -9.40
C ASP A 10 -6.27 -26.76 -9.64
N HIS A 11 -5.65 -25.64 -9.31
CA HIS A 11 -4.19 -25.51 -9.36
C HIS A 11 -3.48 -26.44 -8.39
N ALA A 12 -3.97 -26.56 -7.16
CA ALA A 12 -3.41 -27.48 -6.17
C ALA A 12 -3.43 -28.93 -6.68
N ARG A 13 -4.55 -29.35 -7.29
CA ARG A 13 -4.70 -30.67 -7.92
C ARG A 13 -3.72 -30.86 -9.09
N ARG A 14 -3.58 -29.85 -9.95
CA ARG A 14 -2.70 -29.89 -11.12
C ARG A 14 -1.24 -30.07 -10.77
N PHE A 15 -0.78 -29.47 -9.66
CA PHE A 15 0.60 -29.56 -9.18
C PHE A 15 0.79 -30.64 -8.10
N ALA A 16 -0.26 -31.40 -7.78
CA ALA A 16 -0.25 -32.43 -6.72
C ALA A 16 0.29 -31.88 -5.38
N THR A 17 -0.05 -30.64 -5.04
CA THR A 17 0.39 -30.00 -3.80
C THR A 17 -0.57 -30.35 -2.65
N ASP A 18 -0.03 -30.52 -1.44
CA ASP A 18 -0.84 -30.54 -0.20
C ASP A 18 -1.29 -29.10 0.11
N HIS A 19 -2.43 -28.73 -0.47
CA HIS A 19 -2.95 -27.35 -0.40
C HIS A 19 -3.89 -27.18 0.77
N ARG A 20 -3.55 -26.25 1.66
CA ARG A 20 -4.38 -25.93 2.82
C ARG A 20 -5.00 -24.55 2.67
N ILE A 21 -6.23 -24.44 3.10
CA ILE A 21 -7.03 -23.22 3.01
C ILE A 21 -7.60 -22.89 4.36
N ARG A 22 -7.39 -21.64 4.80
CA ARG A 22 -8.10 -21.05 5.92
C ARG A 22 -8.89 -19.85 5.44
N ILE A 23 -10.17 -19.82 5.76
CA ILE A 23 -11.01 -18.65 5.53
C ILE A 23 -10.84 -17.73 6.73
N VAL A 24 -10.34 -16.52 6.47
CA VAL A 24 -10.22 -15.48 7.49
C VAL A 24 -11.56 -14.78 7.61
N SER A 25 -12.08 -14.71 8.84
CA SER A 25 -13.33 -13.99 9.10
C SER A 25 -13.16 -12.50 8.82
N PRO A 26 -14.20 -11.84 8.25
CA PRO A 26 -14.23 -10.38 8.20
C PRO A 26 -14.13 -9.70 9.57
N ASP A 27 -14.41 -10.43 10.66
CA ASP A 27 -14.44 -9.91 12.03
C ASP A 27 -13.13 -10.18 12.80
N ASP A 28 -12.02 -10.47 12.10
CA ASP A 28 -10.72 -10.80 12.70
C ASP A 28 -9.93 -9.58 13.23
N PHE A 29 -10.66 -8.53 13.62
CA PHE A 29 -10.09 -7.31 14.20
C PHE A 29 -9.55 -7.51 15.63
N GLY A 30 -9.83 -8.63 16.30
CA GLY A 30 -9.23 -9.00 17.59
C GLY A 30 -7.70 -9.16 17.57
N LEU A 31 -7.09 -9.20 16.37
CA LEU A 31 -5.63 -9.22 16.21
C LEU A 31 -4.97 -7.83 16.28
N ILE A 32 -5.72 -6.73 16.40
CA ILE A 32 -5.15 -5.37 16.37
C ILE A 32 -4.06 -5.18 17.42
N ASP A 33 -4.32 -5.60 18.65
CA ASP A 33 -3.34 -5.49 19.75
C ASP A 33 -2.15 -6.42 19.55
N THR A 34 -2.36 -7.62 18.99
CA THR A 34 -1.28 -8.53 18.57
C THR A 34 -0.37 -7.90 17.53
N LEU A 35 -0.96 -7.22 16.51
CA LEU A 35 -0.18 -6.51 15.52
C LEU A 35 0.62 -5.37 16.16
N ALA A 36 -0.02 -4.52 16.96
CA ALA A 36 0.67 -3.43 17.66
C ALA A 36 1.81 -3.94 18.54
N PHE A 37 1.64 -5.14 19.11
CA PHE A 37 2.69 -5.78 19.91
C PHE A 37 3.91 -6.19 19.07
N HIS A 38 3.72 -6.80 17.92
CA HIS A 38 4.82 -7.38 17.16
C HIS A 38 5.56 -6.40 16.24
N PHE A 39 4.93 -5.27 15.87
CA PHE A 39 5.59 -4.32 14.98
C PHE A 39 6.57 -3.36 15.66
N ASP A 40 6.44 -3.08 16.95
CA ASP A 40 7.27 -2.12 17.69
C ASP A 40 7.27 -0.69 17.11
N GLU A 41 6.37 -0.41 16.18
CA GLU A 41 6.20 0.87 15.51
C GLU A 41 4.76 1.01 14.99
N PRO A 42 4.30 2.23 14.64
CA PRO A 42 2.96 2.42 14.09
C PRO A 42 2.85 1.87 12.66
N PHE A 43 2.73 0.57 12.52
CA PHE A 43 2.63 -0.09 11.22
C PHE A 43 1.18 -0.08 10.72
N ALA A 44 0.92 0.52 9.58
CA ALA A 44 -0.42 0.85 9.12
C ALA A 44 -0.91 0.08 7.88
N ASP A 45 -0.18 -0.92 7.38
CA ASP A 45 -0.70 -1.80 6.32
C ASP A 45 -1.60 -2.89 6.90
N ALA A 46 -2.91 -2.76 6.69
CA ALA A 46 -3.89 -3.72 7.18
C ALA A 46 -3.78 -5.12 6.57
N SER A 47 -2.98 -5.30 5.51
CA SER A 47 -2.68 -6.63 4.99
C SER A 47 -1.79 -7.46 5.94
N ALA A 48 -1.28 -6.85 7.01
CA ALA A 48 -0.62 -7.56 8.10
C ALA A 48 -1.53 -8.61 8.75
N LEU A 49 -2.84 -8.32 8.90
CA LEU A 49 -3.82 -9.27 9.44
C LEU A 49 -3.87 -10.59 8.66
N PRO A 50 -4.20 -10.59 7.35
CA PRO A 50 -4.19 -11.81 6.58
C PRO A 50 -2.78 -12.42 6.44
N THR A 51 -1.71 -11.63 6.48
CA THR A 51 -0.33 -12.16 6.47
C THR A 51 -0.07 -12.96 7.74
N PHE A 52 -0.43 -12.45 8.92
CA PHE A 52 -0.33 -13.20 10.18
C PHE A 52 -1.07 -14.55 10.09
N ARG A 53 -2.32 -14.56 9.60
CA ARG A 53 -3.12 -15.79 9.47
C ARG A 53 -2.52 -16.80 8.49
N VAL A 54 -1.89 -16.33 7.41
CA VAL A 54 -1.17 -17.22 6.48
C VAL A 54 0.06 -17.81 7.14
N CYS A 55 0.82 -17.02 7.88
CA CYS A 55 2.00 -17.49 8.62
C CYS A 55 1.61 -18.49 9.71
N GLU A 56 0.54 -18.24 10.46
CA GLU A 56 -0.01 -19.14 11.46
C GLU A 56 -0.40 -20.50 10.85
N LEU A 57 -1.10 -20.49 9.71
CA LEU A 57 -1.46 -21.71 9.00
C LEU A 57 -0.23 -22.48 8.48
N ALA A 58 0.74 -21.77 7.92
CA ALA A 58 1.97 -22.38 7.43
C ALA A 58 2.79 -23.00 8.57
N ARG A 59 2.86 -22.32 9.73
CA ARG A 59 3.62 -22.79 10.89
C ARG A 59 3.11 -24.11 11.48
N GLU A 60 1.84 -24.45 11.26
CA GLU A 60 1.28 -25.76 11.66
C GLU A 60 2.01 -26.93 10.99
N GLN A 61 2.68 -26.71 9.87
CA GLN A 61 3.26 -27.75 9.04
C GLN A 61 4.78 -27.61 8.85
N VAL A 62 5.28 -26.38 8.83
CA VAL A 62 6.68 -26.08 8.47
C VAL A 62 7.28 -25.04 9.41
N THR A 63 8.60 -25.02 9.50
CA THR A 63 9.37 -23.99 10.22
C THR A 63 9.94 -22.93 9.27
N VAL A 64 10.04 -23.27 7.97
CA VAL A 64 10.54 -22.38 6.92
C VAL A 64 9.55 -22.41 5.77
N ALA A 65 9.22 -21.24 5.23
CA ALA A 65 8.35 -21.09 4.07
C ALA A 65 8.99 -20.17 3.02
N LEU A 66 8.73 -20.42 1.74
CA LEU A 66 9.12 -19.50 0.66
C LEU A 66 7.99 -18.52 0.37
N SER A 67 8.33 -17.22 0.31
CA SER A 67 7.42 -16.14 -0.08
C SER A 67 7.66 -15.68 -1.52
N GLY A 68 6.67 -15.03 -2.10
CA GLY A 68 6.74 -14.44 -3.44
C GLY A 68 7.03 -12.94 -3.43
N ASP A 69 7.45 -12.37 -2.30
CA ASP A 69 7.73 -10.95 -2.15
C ASP A 69 8.94 -10.51 -3.00
N GLY A 70 8.99 -9.23 -3.36
CA GLY A 70 10.05 -8.65 -4.19
C GLY A 70 9.82 -8.70 -5.70
N ALA A 71 8.95 -9.59 -6.19
CA ALA A 71 8.68 -9.70 -7.63
C ALA A 71 8.05 -8.44 -8.24
N ASP A 72 7.23 -7.73 -7.49
CA ASP A 72 6.58 -6.50 -7.94
C ASP A 72 7.57 -5.33 -8.02
N GLU A 73 8.50 -5.25 -7.12
CA GLU A 73 9.57 -4.27 -7.05
C GLU A 73 10.61 -4.49 -8.14
N ALA A 74 11.12 -5.72 -8.26
CA ALA A 74 12.18 -6.03 -9.22
C ALA A 74 11.68 -6.01 -10.68
N PHE A 75 10.47 -6.53 -10.95
CA PHE A 75 9.94 -6.70 -12.31
C PHE A 75 8.79 -5.76 -12.65
N ALA A 76 8.64 -4.65 -11.94
CA ALA A 76 7.62 -3.62 -12.21
C ALA A 76 6.17 -4.14 -12.21
N GLY A 77 5.79 -4.92 -11.19
CA GLY A 77 4.47 -5.53 -11.10
C GLY A 77 3.36 -4.60 -10.62
N TYR A 78 3.66 -3.50 -9.97
CA TYR A 78 2.67 -2.58 -9.43
C TYR A 78 1.96 -1.77 -10.51
N ARG A 79 0.67 -1.53 -10.32
CA ARG A 79 -0.11 -0.65 -11.21
C ARG A 79 0.46 0.77 -11.25
N ARG A 80 0.97 1.26 -10.11
CA ARG A 80 1.58 2.59 -10.02
C ARG A 80 2.79 2.77 -10.95
N HIS A 81 3.58 1.71 -11.21
CA HIS A 81 4.67 1.76 -12.18
C HIS A 81 4.17 2.10 -13.59
N ARG A 82 3.08 1.47 -14.01
CA ARG A 82 2.47 1.75 -15.34
C ARG A 82 1.89 3.15 -15.42
N PHE A 83 1.19 3.59 -14.37
CA PHE A 83 0.64 4.94 -14.31
C PHE A 83 1.75 5.98 -14.30
N GLN A 84 2.85 5.75 -13.59
CA GLN A 84 4.03 6.61 -13.62
C GLN A 84 4.56 6.75 -15.06
N MET A 85 4.76 5.63 -15.76
CA MET A 85 5.24 5.65 -17.14
C MET A 85 4.29 6.39 -18.10
N GLN A 86 2.98 6.21 -17.94
CA GLN A 86 1.98 6.94 -18.74
C GLN A 86 2.01 8.44 -18.39
N GLY A 87 2.07 8.78 -17.12
CA GLY A 87 2.17 10.16 -16.64
C GLY A 87 3.43 10.86 -17.18
N GLU A 88 4.58 10.18 -17.16
CA GLU A 88 5.83 10.73 -17.69
C GLU A 88 5.78 10.97 -19.22
N ARG A 89 5.12 10.07 -19.95
CA ARG A 89 4.88 10.31 -21.41
C ARG A 89 4.08 11.59 -21.64
N ILE A 90 2.99 11.79 -20.87
CA ILE A 90 2.17 13.00 -20.98
C ILE A 90 2.96 14.23 -20.56
N ARG A 91 3.78 14.13 -19.48
CA ARG A 91 4.67 15.23 -19.04
C ARG A 91 5.70 15.59 -20.09
N GLY A 92 6.22 14.62 -20.81
CA GLY A 92 7.14 14.86 -21.93
C GLY A 92 6.52 15.52 -23.15
N LEU A 93 5.19 15.37 -23.34
CA LEU A 93 4.46 15.96 -24.47
C LEU A 93 3.94 17.37 -24.18
N ILE A 94 3.64 17.70 -22.92
CA ILE A 94 3.03 18.97 -22.53
C ILE A 94 3.98 19.74 -21.63
N PRO A 95 4.46 20.93 -22.05
CA PRO A 95 5.34 21.76 -21.21
C PRO A 95 4.72 22.08 -19.86
N ALA A 96 5.56 22.17 -18.81
CA ALA A 96 5.11 22.41 -17.44
C ALA A 96 4.28 23.69 -17.30
N SER A 97 4.63 24.73 -18.05
CA SER A 97 3.93 26.02 -18.08
C SER A 97 2.45 25.92 -18.49
N VAL A 98 2.10 24.92 -19.31
CA VAL A 98 0.72 24.64 -19.74
C VAL A 98 0.10 23.56 -18.88
N ARG A 99 0.83 22.51 -18.61
CA ARG A 99 0.37 21.31 -17.89
C ARG A 99 -0.04 21.61 -16.45
N GLN A 100 0.79 22.36 -15.72
CA GLN A 100 0.55 22.64 -14.31
C GLN A 100 -0.73 23.47 -14.07
N PRO A 101 -0.97 24.63 -14.74
CA PRO A 101 -2.21 25.36 -14.54
C PRO A 101 -3.43 24.59 -15.07
N LEU A 102 -3.33 23.93 -16.23
CA LEU A 102 -4.44 23.18 -16.81
C LEU A 102 -4.91 22.04 -15.91
N PHE A 103 -4.01 21.09 -15.62
CA PHE A 103 -4.37 19.94 -14.79
C PHE A 103 -4.53 20.31 -13.31
N GLY A 104 -3.87 21.36 -12.82
CA GLY A 104 -4.09 21.90 -11.49
C GLY A 104 -5.51 22.45 -11.33
N ALA A 105 -6.01 23.22 -12.27
CA ALA A 105 -7.39 23.71 -12.28
C ALA A 105 -8.38 22.54 -12.39
N LEU A 106 -8.17 21.60 -13.33
CA LEU A 106 -9.00 20.41 -13.46
C LEU A 106 -9.01 19.61 -12.14
N GLY A 107 -7.84 19.35 -11.54
CA GLY A 107 -7.74 18.63 -10.26
C GLY A 107 -8.41 19.35 -9.08
N LYS A 108 -8.43 20.70 -9.08
CA LYS A 108 -9.09 21.50 -8.05
C LYS A 108 -10.61 21.45 -8.19
N TYR A 109 -11.12 21.70 -9.39
CA TYR A 109 -12.57 21.87 -9.64
C TYR A 109 -13.29 20.57 -9.98
N TYR A 110 -12.59 19.52 -10.41
CA TYR A 110 -13.19 18.22 -10.70
C TYR A 110 -13.79 17.61 -9.44
N PRO A 111 -15.06 17.17 -9.45
CA PRO A 111 -15.70 16.61 -8.26
C PRO A 111 -15.03 15.30 -7.82
N LYS A 112 -14.87 15.13 -6.51
CA LYS A 112 -14.51 13.84 -5.93
C LYS A 112 -15.78 12.99 -5.83
N ALA A 113 -16.05 12.21 -6.85
CA ALA A 113 -17.23 11.36 -6.95
C ALA A 113 -16.86 9.90 -6.71
N ASP A 114 -16.69 9.49 -5.45
CA ASP A 114 -16.33 8.11 -5.11
C ASP A 114 -17.43 7.09 -5.49
N TRP A 115 -18.66 7.56 -5.66
CA TRP A 115 -19.81 6.79 -6.16
C TRP A 115 -19.84 6.62 -7.69
N ALA A 116 -19.12 7.47 -8.44
CA ALA A 116 -19.16 7.46 -9.89
C ALA A 116 -18.39 6.25 -10.48
N PRO A 117 -18.67 5.82 -11.71
CA PRO A 117 -17.88 4.84 -12.43
C PRO A 117 -16.38 5.23 -12.48
N ARG A 118 -15.49 4.24 -12.46
CA ARG A 118 -14.03 4.46 -12.40
C ARG A 118 -13.50 5.41 -13.46
N ALA A 119 -14.07 5.42 -14.66
CA ALA A 119 -13.70 6.33 -15.75
C ALA A 119 -13.90 7.81 -15.42
N LEU A 120 -14.86 8.11 -14.53
CA LEU A 120 -15.18 9.48 -14.10
C LEU A 120 -14.46 9.88 -12.80
N ARG A 121 -13.58 9.04 -12.24
CA ARG A 121 -12.79 9.34 -11.02
C ARG A 121 -11.42 9.92 -11.38
N ALA A 122 -11.37 10.96 -12.20
CA ALA A 122 -10.14 11.49 -12.76
C ALA A 122 -9.43 12.55 -11.91
N LYS A 123 -10.01 12.95 -10.76
CA LYS A 123 -9.45 14.02 -9.92
C LYS A 123 -8.00 13.77 -9.48
N SER A 124 -7.71 12.57 -8.99
CA SER A 124 -6.35 12.19 -8.58
C SER A 124 -5.39 12.19 -9.77
N THR A 125 -5.82 11.68 -10.92
CA THR A 125 -5.03 11.66 -12.16
C THR A 125 -4.68 13.07 -12.63
N PHE A 126 -5.61 14.02 -12.54
CA PHE A 126 -5.32 15.41 -12.88
C PHE A 126 -4.31 16.04 -11.93
N LEU A 127 -4.45 15.80 -10.63
CA LEU A 127 -3.48 16.28 -9.62
C LEU A 127 -2.09 15.65 -9.81
N GLU A 128 -2.03 14.37 -10.12
CA GLU A 128 -0.78 13.66 -10.45
C GLU A 128 -0.13 14.22 -11.72
N LEU A 129 -0.90 14.50 -12.77
CA LEU A 129 -0.40 15.09 -13.99
C LEU A 129 0.03 16.54 -13.81
N ALA A 130 -0.59 17.30 -12.92
CA ALA A 130 -0.15 18.65 -12.57
C ALA A 130 1.21 18.64 -11.84
N GLY A 131 1.48 17.63 -11.02
CA GLY A 131 2.72 17.51 -10.25
C GLY A 131 3.94 17.09 -11.06
N GLU A 132 5.11 17.23 -10.48
CA GLU A 132 6.35 16.64 -10.99
C GLU A 132 6.37 15.12 -10.76
N GLY A 133 7.14 14.38 -11.58
CA GLY A 133 7.12 12.91 -11.60
C GLY A 133 7.38 12.25 -10.26
N GLY A 134 8.37 12.72 -9.49
CA GLY A 134 8.67 12.20 -8.17
C GLY A 134 7.56 12.49 -7.15
N ALA A 135 6.98 13.70 -7.18
CA ALA A 135 5.87 14.07 -6.31
C ALA A 135 4.59 13.30 -6.65
N ALA A 136 4.31 13.11 -7.94
CA ALA A 136 3.18 12.30 -8.40
C ALA A 136 3.32 10.85 -7.97
N TYR A 137 4.53 10.28 -8.10
CA TYR A 137 4.79 8.92 -7.65
C TYR A 137 4.63 8.77 -6.13
N ALA A 138 5.21 9.67 -5.34
CA ALA A 138 5.04 9.69 -3.90
C ALA A 138 3.58 9.76 -3.47
N ALA A 139 2.77 10.59 -4.15
CA ALA A 139 1.33 10.68 -3.92
C ALA A 139 0.58 9.37 -4.27
N SER A 140 1.04 8.62 -5.26
CA SER A 140 0.44 7.32 -5.65
C SER A 140 0.74 6.19 -4.66
N VAL A 141 1.84 6.30 -3.93
CA VAL A 141 2.23 5.38 -2.84
C VAL A 141 1.52 5.73 -1.54
N GLY A 142 1.42 7.02 -1.23
CA GLY A 142 0.85 7.51 0.02
C GLY A 142 -0.64 7.19 0.18
N VAL A 143 -1.02 6.76 1.38
CA VAL A 143 -2.42 6.48 1.73
C VAL A 143 -3.18 7.77 2.02
N THR A 144 -2.58 8.66 2.82
CA THR A 144 -3.20 9.91 3.28
C THR A 144 -2.50 11.09 2.62
N PRO A 145 -3.18 11.87 1.75
CA PRO A 145 -2.58 13.03 1.09
C PRO A 145 -2.08 14.07 2.08
N HIS A 146 -0.97 14.76 1.75
CA HIS A 146 -0.39 15.79 2.59
C HIS A 146 -1.41 16.85 3.06
N ALA A 147 -2.22 17.37 2.15
CA ALA A 147 -3.24 18.37 2.48
C ALA A 147 -4.28 17.86 3.51
N LEU A 148 -4.59 16.56 3.53
CA LEU A 148 -5.47 15.98 4.54
C LEU A 148 -4.73 15.82 5.86
N ARG A 149 -3.50 15.30 5.87
CA ARG A 149 -2.68 15.21 7.11
C ARG A 149 -2.52 16.57 7.76
N HIS A 150 -2.14 17.59 6.98
CA HIS A 150 -1.95 18.94 7.48
C HIS A 150 -3.21 19.54 8.12
N ARG A 151 -4.41 19.20 7.64
CA ARG A 151 -5.67 19.62 8.26
C ARG A 151 -5.95 18.91 9.57
N LEU A 152 -5.42 17.69 9.75
CA LEU A 152 -5.62 16.92 10.98
C LEU A 152 -4.70 17.36 12.13
N TYR A 153 -3.52 17.89 11.82
CA TYR A 153 -2.59 18.35 12.86
C TYR A 153 -3.11 19.58 13.57
N ASP A 154 -2.80 19.67 14.86
CA ASP A 154 -2.98 20.90 15.63
C ASP A 154 -1.95 21.98 15.21
N GLN A 155 -2.02 23.17 15.81
CA GLN A 155 -1.15 24.28 15.42
C GLN A 155 0.29 24.10 15.91
N ASP A 156 0.51 23.49 17.09
CA ASP A 156 1.85 23.20 17.60
C ASP A 156 2.54 22.16 16.74
N MET A 157 1.86 21.07 16.42
CA MET A 157 2.40 20.04 15.53
C MET A 157 2.74 20.57 14.14
N LYS A 158 1.90 21.47 13.57
CA LYS A 158 2.21 22.14 12.30
C LYS A 158 3.48 22.97 12.40
N SER A 159 3.65 23.69 13.50
CA SER A 159 4.85 24.50 13.74
C SER A 159 6.10 23.64 13.89
N ARG A 160 6.00 22.52 14.62
CA ARG A 160 7.11 21.57 14.82
C ARG A 160 7.52 20.85 13.54
N LEU A 161 6.56 20.47 12.70
CA LEU A 161 6.83 19.86 11.40
C LEU A 161 7.41 20.86 10.39
N GLY A 162 7.04 22.14 10.49
CA GLY A 162 7.52 23.17 9.55
C GLY A 162 7.27 22.76 8.10
N ALA A 163 8.33 22.73 7.30
CA ALA A 163 8.29 22.36 5.89
C ALA A 163 8.36 20.84 5.63
N TYR A 164 8.43 20.00 6.66
CA TYR A 164 8.57 18.54 6.49
C TYR A 164 7.35 17.93 5.78
N ARG A 165 7.64 17.11 4.79
CA ARG A 165 6.66 16.32 4.05
C ARG A 165 7.13 14.88 3.93
N ALA A 166 6.29 13.93 4.28
CA ALA A 166 6.63 12.49 4.17
C ALA A 166 6.96 12.08 2.71
N GLU A 167 6.34 12.75 1.75
CA GLU A 167 6.57 12.57 0.31
C GLU A 167 8.00 12.87 -0.12
N ASP A 168 8.70 13.76 0.60
CA ASP A 168 10.05 14.20 0.23
C ASP A 168 11.06 13.05 0.28
N ARG A 169 10.81 12.02 1.09
CA ARG A 169 11.63 10.80 1.10
C ARG A 169 11.63 10.10 -0.26
N TYR A 170 10.45 9.96 -0.88
CA TYR A 170 10.31 9.37 -2.21
C TYR A 170 10.87 10.28 -3.30
N ILE A 171 10.57 11.57 -3.23
CA ILE A 171 11.07 12.58 -4.18
C ILE A 171 12.58 12.55 -4.20
N LYS A 172 13.21 12.57 -3.02
CA LYS A 172 14.66 12.49 -2.85
C LYS A 172 15.22 11.17 -3.40
N ALA A 173 14.67 10.04 -3.02
CA ALA A 173 15.14 8.74 -3.50
C ALA A 173 15.07 8.63 -5.03
N MET A 174 13.99 9.11 -5.65
CA MET A 174 13.86 9.13 -7.11
C MET A 174 14.83 10.11 -7.78
N ALA A 175 15.15 11.23 -7.13
CA ALA A 175 16.12 12.18 -7.65
C ALA A 175 17.56 11.65 -7.57
N GLU A 176 17.88 10.92 -6.51
CA GLU A 176 19.20 10.31 -6.26
C GLU A 176 19.40 8.99 -7.01
N ALA A 177 18.35 8.44 -7.65
CA ALA A 177 18.45 7.18 -8.37
C ALA A 177 19.51 7.27 -9.49
N PRO A 178 20.46 6.32 -9.56
CA PRO A 178 21.51 6.28 -10.59
C PRO A 178 20.92 5.79 -11.93
N ALA A 179 19.81 6.38 -12.35
CA ALA A 179 19.04 5.96 -13.53
C ALA A 179 18.38 7.15 -14.21
N ARG A 180 18.22 7.06 -15.54
CA ARG A 180 17.55 8.09 -16.35
C ARG A 180 16.09 7.77 -16.60
N ASP A 181 15.76 6.48 -16.72
CA ASP A 181 14.39 6.05 -17.02
C ASP A 181 13.47 6.26 -15.80
N PRO A 182 12.27 6.83 -15.99
CA PRO A 182 11.32 7.05 -14.90
C PRO A 182 10.89 5.78 -14.17
N LEU A 183 10.84 4.64 -14.85
CA LEU A 183 10.53 3.35 -14.22
C LEU A 183 11.63 2.93 -13.26
N ASP A 184 12.90 3.03 -13.69
CA ASP A 184 14.04 2.66 -12.87
C ASP A 184 14.13 3.52 -11.61
N ARG A 185 13.85 4.83 -11.73
CA ARG A 185 13.77 5.74 -10.60
C ARG A 185 12.66 5.36 -9.61
N ALA A 186 11.49 4.99 -10.13
CA ALA A 186 10.37 4.56 -9.31
C ALA A 186 10.68 3.24 -8.58
N GLN A 187 11.23 2.24 -9.29
CA GLN A 187 11.62 0.97 -8.71
C GLN A 187 12.76 1.13 -7.70
N TYR A 188 13.74 2.00 -7.96
CA TYR A 188 14.79 2.33 -7.00
C TYR A 188 14.21 2.89 -5.69
N ALA A 189 13.26 3.82 -5.77
CA ALA A 189 12.60 4.36 -4.58
C ALA A 189 11.78 3.28 -3.84
N ASP A 190 11.09 2.41 -4.57
CA ASP A 190 10.34 1.29 -3.97
C ASP A 190 11.27 0.30 -3.27
N ILE A 191 12.39 -0.08 -3.87
CA ILE A 191 13.37 -1.00 -3.27
C ILE A 191 14.01 -0.38 -2.01
N ARG A 192 14.20 0.93 -1.98
CA ARG A 192 14.84 1.61 -0.84
C ARG A 192 13.88 1.98 0.28
N ILE A 193 12.59 2.16 0.01
CA ILE A 193 11.63 2.68 0.99
C ILE A 193 10.48 1.71 1.21
N TRP A 194 9.77 1.34 0.12
CA TRP A 194 8.56 0.51 0.22
C TRP A 194 8.88 -0.93 0.61
N LEU A 195 9.82 -1.54 -0.10
CA LEU A 195 10.19 -2.94 0.13
C LEU A 195 10.65 -3.17 1.58
N PRO A 196 11.65 -2.46 2.13
CA PRO A 196 12.07 -2.68 3.50
C PRO A 196 11.06 -2.18 4.53
N GLY A 197 10.42 -1.01 4.30
CA GLY A 197 9.59 -0.36 5.32
C GLY A 197 8.13 -0.85 5.37
N ASP A 198 7.68 -1.59 4.36
CA ASP A 198 6.32 -2.14 4.34
C ASP A 198 6.34 -3.66 4.11
N ILE A 199 6.79 -4.11 2.94
CA ILE A 199 6.65 -5.51 2.52
C ILE A 199 7.47 -6.44 3.42
N LEU A 200 8.78 -6.21 3.55
CA LEU A 200 9.65 -7.08 4.32
C LEU A 200 9.42 -6.95 5.83
N THR A 201 9.20 -5.74 6.35
CA THR A 201 8.84 -5.55 7.75
C THR A 201 7.56 -6.33 8.09
N LYS A 202 6.53 -6.27 7.23
CA LYS A 202 5.30 -7.01 7.43
C LYS A 202 5.53 -8.53 7.42
N THR A 203 6.21 -9.04 6.40
CA THR A 203 6.45 -10.48 6.26
C THR A 203 7.29 -10.99 7.42
N ASP A 204 8.38 -10.31 7.76
CA ASP A 204 9.26 -10.67 8.88
C ASP A 204 8.51 -10.68 10.22
N ARG A 205 7.88 -9.56 10.58
CA ARG A 205 7.20 -9.44 11.88
C ARG A 205 6.05 -10.44 12.03
N MET A 206 5.28 -10.66 10.98
CA MET A 206 4.12 -11.56 11.05
C MET A 206 4.53 -13.04 11.01
N SER A 207 5.59 -13.39 10.30
CA SER A 207 6.10 -14.76 10.31
C SER A 207 6.83 -15.09 11.62
N MET A 208 7.64 -14.16 12.12
CA MET A 208 8.35 -14.34 13.38
C MET A 208 7.41 -14.35 14.60
N ALA A 209 6.27 -13.65 14.54
CA ALA A 209 5.24 -13.70 15.57
C ALA A 209 4.72 -15.12 15.85
N VAL A 210 4.84 -16.02 14.88
CA VAL A 210 4.44 -17.42 14.99
C VAL A 210 5.64 -18.39 14.85
N SER A 211 6.87 -17.88 14.93
CA SER A 211 8.12 -18.66 14.80
C SER A 211 8.23 -19.40 13.45
N LEU A 212 7.80 -18.76 12.38
CA LEU A 212 7.97 -19.20 10.99
C LEU A 212 9.09 -18.39 10.36
N GLU A 213 10.08 -19.01 9.74
CA GLU A 213 11.08 -18.33 8.91
C GLU A 213 10.54 -18.16 7.49
N ALA A 214 10.34 -16.91 7.05
CA ALA A 214 10.02 -16.60 5.66
C ALA A 214 11.30 -16.33 4.85
N ARG A 215 11.37 -16.84 3.63
CA ARG A 215 12.47 -16.60 2.68
C ARG A 215 11.91 -16.13 1.35
N GLU A 216 12.56 -15.12 0.77
CA GLU A 216 12.12 -14.43 -0.45
C GLU A 216 13.09 -14.72 -1.62
N PRO A 217 12.95 -15.84 -2.35
CA PRO A 217 13.86 -16.21 -3.43
C PRO A 217 13.93 -15.18 -4.57
N LEU A 218 12.86 -14.40 -4.77
CA LEU A 218 12.81 -13.35 -5.79
C LEU A 218 13.57 -12.08 -5.40
N LEU A 219 14.11 -12.03 -4.17
CA LEU A 219 15.02 -11.00 -3.68
C LEU A 219 16.49 -11.44 -3.63
N ASP A 220 16.83 -12.62 -4.19
CA ASP A 220 18.23 -12.96 -4.42
C ASP A 220 18.90 -11.80 -5.17
N HIS A 221 20.02 -11.29 -4.62
CA HIS A 221 20.67 -10.08 -5.15
C HIS A 221 21.03 -10.21 -6.63
N ARG A 222 21.43 -11.41 -7.10
CA ARG A 222 21.76 -11.67 -8.51
C ARG A 222 20.53 -11.50 -9.39
N LEU A 223 19.35 -11.94 -8.90
CA LEU A 223 18.11 -11.79 -9.64
C LEU A 223 17.65 -10.33 -9.66
N VAL A 224 17.78 -9.60 -8.54
CA VAL A 224 17.46 -8.17 -8.45
C VAL A 224 18.39 -7.36 -9.36
N GLU A 225 19.69 -7.62 -9.36
CA GLU A 225 20.64 -6.96 -10.25
C GLU A 225 20.37 -7.27 -11.72
N PHE A 226 20.03 -8.52 -12.05
CA PHE A 226 19.60 -8.88 -13.39
C PHE A 226 18.35 -8.10 -13.80
N ALA A 227 17.33 -8.08 -12.96
CA ALA A 227 16.07 -7.39 -13.23
C ALA A 227 16.28 -5.87 -13.42
N ALA A 228 17.18 -5.26 -12.65
CA ALA A 228 17.51 -3.84 -12.78
C ALA A 228 18.18 -3.48 -14.12
N ARG A 229 18.86 -4.44 -14.76
CA ARG A 229 19.49 -4.24 -16.08
C ARG A 229 18.54 -4.46 -17.27
N LEU A 230 17.32 -4.98 -17.01
CA LEU A 230 16.36 -5.25 -18.07
C LEU A 230 15.83 -3.93 -18.67
N PRO A 231 15.68 -3.84 -19.98
CA PRO A 231 15.00 -2.72 -20.60
C PRO A 231 13.51 -2.69 -20.17
N VAL A 232 12.92 -1.49 -20.17
CA VAL A 232 11.54 -1.26 -19.70
C VAL A 232 10.52 -2.20 -20.36
N ASN A 233 10.65 -2.44 -21.67
CA ASN A 233 9.73 -3.29 -22.45
C ASN A 233 9.79 -4.78 -22.05
N GLN A 234 10.82 -5.21 -21.33
CA GLN A 234 10.92 -6.56 -20.74
C GLN A 234 10.29 -6.64 -19.35
N ARG A 235 10.12 -5.52 -18.68
CA ARG A 235 9.45 -5.43 -17.38
C ARG A 235 7.97 -5.08 -17.51
N ILE A 236 7.64 -4.10 -18.37
CA ILE A 236 6.26 -3.68 -18.65
C ILE A 236 6.00 -3.79 -20.16
N ARG A 237 4.97 -4.56 -20.55
CA ARG A 237 4.52 -4.64 -21.95
C ARG A 237 3.00 -4.47 -22.01
N GLY A 238 2.57 -3.40 -22.68
CA GLY A 238 1.15 -3.02 -22.69
C GLY A 238 0.61 -2.78 -21.27
N ASN A 239 -0.41 -3.54 -20.90
CA ASN A 239 -1.03 -3.49 -19.57
C ASN A 239 -0.45 -4.51 -18.58
N SER A 240 0.58 -5.27 -18.95
CA SER A 240 1.17 -6.30 -18.10
C SER A 240 2.51 -5.85 -17.52
N GLY A 241 2.61 -5.79 -16.19
CA GLY A 241 3.88 -5.80 -15.47
C GLY A 241 4.42 -7.21 -15.28
N LYS A 242 5.66 -7.34 -14.82
CA LYS A 242 6.39 -8.62 -14.67
C LYS A 242 6.47 -9.41 -15.99
N TYR A 243 6.60 -8.69 -17.12
CA TYR A 243 6.44 -9.33 -18.44
C TYR A 243 7.42 -10.49 -18.65
N LEU A 244 8.73 -10.26 -18.47
CA LEU A 244 9.73 -11.30 -18.67
C LEU A 244 9.56 -12.46 -17.68
N LEU A 245 9.30 -12.16 -16.41
CA LEU A 245 9.06 -13.19 -15.39
C LEU A 245 7.88 -14.10 -15.77
N LYS A 246 6.75 -13.49 -16.17
CA LYS A 246 5.59 -14.24 -16.63
C LYS A 246 5.91 -15.08 -17.86
N LYS A 247 6.65 -14.49 -18.82
CA LYS A 247 7.03 -15.19 -20.06
C LYS A 247 7.92 -16.39 -19.80
N ALA A 248 8.86 -16.26 -18.87
CA ALA A 248 9.75 -17.36 -18.43
C ALA A 248 8.96 -18.49 -17.74
N MET A 249 7.84 -18.15 -17.10
CA MET A 249 7.03 -19.15 -16.37
C MET A 249 5.94 -19.82 -17.23
N GLU A 250 5.73 -19.39 -18.49
CA GLU A 250 4.71 -20.02 -19.38
C GLU A 250 4.87 -21.55 -19.57
N PRO A 251 6.10 -22.13 -19.63
CA PRO A 251 6.24 -23.58 -19.69
C PRO A 251 5.78 -24.30 -18.41
N TYR A 252 5.73 -23.62 -17.28
CA TYR A 252 5.48 -24.21 -15.96
C TYR A 252 4.10 -23.91 -15.42
N LEU A 253 3.55 -22.75 -15.73
CA LEU A 253 2.29 -22.26 -15.15
C LEU A 253 1.24 -21.98 -16.25
N PRO A 254 -0.03 -22.29 -16.00
CA PRO A 254 -1.12 -21.96 -16.92
C PRO A 254 -1.27 -20.45 -17.13
N GLN A 255 -1.74 -20.09 -18.32
CA GLN A 255 -1.90 -18.67 -18.69
C GLN A 255 -2.93 -17.93 -17.82
N ASP A 256 -3.99 -18.61 -17.39
CA ASP A 256 -5.01 -18.04 -16.51
C ASP A 256 -4.47 -17.69 -15.11
N ILE A 257 -3.41 -18.36 -14.64
CA ILE A 257 -2.66 -17.97 -13.43
C ILE A 257 -1.75 -16.78 -13.71
N LEU A 258 -0.92 -16.88 -14.77
CA LEU A 258 0.11 -15.90 -15.06
C LEU A 258 -0.46 -14.53 -15.42
N TYR A 259 -1.57 -14.52 -16.16
CA TYR A 259 -2.16 -13.31 -16.72
C TYR A 259 -3.44 -12.87 -16.02
N ARG A 260 -3.81 -13.52 -14.92
CA ARG A 260 -4.96 -13.09 -14.11
C ARG A 260 -4.78 -11.66 -13.61
N GLN A 261 -5.89 -10.99 -13.39
CA GLN A 261 -5.87 -9.69 -12.74
C GLN A 261 -5.28 -9.82 -11.33
N LYS A 262 -4.27 -8.98 -11.01
CA LYS A 262 -3.69 -8.96 -9.66
C LYS A 262 -4.76 -8.62 -8.63
N MET A 263 -4.89 -9.46 -7.62
CA MET A 263 -5.68 -9.22 -6.42
C MET A 263 -4.71 -9.21 -5.23
N GLY A 264 -4.69 -8.11 -4.48
CA GLY A 264 -4.04 -8.06 -3.18
C GLY A 264 -4.97 -8.58 -2.08
N PHE A 265 -4.47 -8.71 -0.87
CA PHE A 265 -5.32 -8.91 0.30
C PHE A 265 -6.22 -7.69 0.46
N VAL A 266 -7.52 -7.94 0.60
CA VAL A 266 -8.52 -6.89 0.83
C VAL A 266 -9.09 -7.09 2.23
N THR A 267 -8.64 -6.24 3.14
CA THR A 267 -9.18 -6.18 4.50
C THR A 267 -10.37 -5.21 4.51
N PRO A 268 -11.54 -5.56 5.04
CA PRO A 268 -12.74 -4.74 4.96
C PRO A 268 -12.74 -3.61 6.01
N ILE A 269 -11.65 -2.86 6.11
CA ILE A 269 -11.41 -1.84 7.13
C ILE A 269 -12.52 -0.79 7.16
N SER A 270 -12.98 -0.35 5.99
CA SER A 270 -14.06 0.63 5.90
C SER A 270 -15.37 0.13 6.52
N ALA A 271 -15.67 -1.15 6.36
CA ALA A 271 -16.85 -1.75 7.00
C ALA A 271 -16.65 -1.88 8.52
N TRP A 272 -15.46 -2.23 8.98
CA TRP A 272 -15.14 -2.31 10.40
C TRP A 272 -15.38 -0.99 11.13
N PHE A 273 -14.87 0.12 10.58
CA PHE A 273 -15.06 1.45 11.18
C PHE A 273 -16.48 2.01 11.05
N ARG A 274 -17.33 1.43 10.19
CA ARG A 274 -18.77 1.72 10.19
C ARG A 274 -19.55 0.81 11.15
N GLY A 275 -18.96 -0.28 11.60
CA GLY A 275 -19.58 -1.28 12.48
C GLY A 275 -18.82 -1.48 13.78
N ALA A 276 -18.15 -2.62 13.93
CA ALA A 276 -17.53 -3.06 15.17
C ALA A 276 -16.48 -2.11 15.76
N LEU A 277 -15.70 -1.42 14.90
CA LEU A 277 -14.69 -0.45 15.32
C LEU A 277 -15.21 1.02 15.31
N ALA A 278 -16.51 1.25 15.23
CA ALA A 278 -17.06 2.61 15.26
C ALA A 278 -16.77 3.34 16.58
N GLY A 279 -16.70 2.62 17.70
CA GLY A 279 -16.27 3.12 18.99
C GLY A 279 -14.83 3.62 18.98
N GLU A 280 -13.91 2.84 18.42
CA GLU A 280 -12.49 3.19 18.27
C GLU A 280 -12.30 4.46 17.41
N ALA A 281 -13.05 4.57 16.30
CA ALA A 281 -13.04 5.78 15.48
C ALA A 281 -13.45 7.03 16.25
N THR A 282 -14.38 6.91 17.21
CA THR A 282 -14.81 8.02 18.06
C THR A 282 -13.79 8.31 19.16
N ALA A 283 -13.22 7.28 19.78
CA ALA A 283 -12.23 7.40 20.85
C ALA A 283 -10.93 8.11 20.36
N ILE A 284 -10.51 7.88 19.13
CA ILE A 284 -9.37 8.57 18.49
C ILE A 284 -9.47 10.10 18.62
N ALA A 285 -10.69 10.65 18.62
CA ALA A 285 -10.89 12.10 18.69
C ALA A 285 -10.84 12.69 20.12
N GLY A 286 -11.04 11.88 21.17
CA GLY A 286 -11.18 12.46 22.50
C GLY A 286 -10.91 11.57 23.71
N GLY A 287 -10.65 10.28 23.52
CA GLY A 287 -10.48 9.33 24.65
C GLY A 287 -9.25 8.42 24.56
N SER A 288 -8.49 8.52 23.50
CA SER A 288 -7.38 7.61 23.20
C SER A 288 -6.01 8.16 23.61
N SER A 289 -5.00 7.32 23.54
CA SER A 289 -3.59 7.70 23.70
C SER A 289 -3.20 8.78 22.71
N LEU A 290 -3.65 8.64 21.45
CA LEU A 290 -3.42 9.62 20.40
C LEU A 290 -4.01 10.99 20.75
N ALA A 291 -5.21 11.04 21.30
CA ALA A 291 -5.84 12.30 21.72
C ALA A 291 -5.03 13.02 22.82
N ARG A 292 -4.41 12.26 23.73
CA ARG A 292 -3.58 12.82 24.82
C ARG A 292 -2.27 13.45 24.32
N THR A 293 -1.80 13.09 23.14
CA THR A 293 -0.56 13.69 22.58
C THR A 293 -0.69 15.16 22.23
N GLY A 294 -1.89 15.64 21.95
CA GLY A 294 -2.13 16.99 21.43
C GLY A 294 -1.62 17.22 20.00
N TRP A 295 -1.21 16.16 19.28
CA TRP A 295 -0.67 16.32 17.92
C TRP A 295 -1.72 16.62 16.87
N PHE A 296 -2.97 16.30 17.16
CA PHE A 296 -4.07 16.41 16.22
C PHE A 296 -5.19 17.31 16.76
N ASP A 297 -5.85 18.03 15.86
CA ASP A 297 -7.07 18.79 16.18
C ASP A 297 -8.24 17.81 16.45
N PRO A 298 -8.77 17.76 17.68
CA PRO A 298 -9.87 16.85 18.02
C PRO A 298 -11.12 17.05 17.17
N LYS A 299 -11.41 18.30 16.76
CA LYS A 299 -12.57 18.61 15.91
C LYS A 299 -12.37 18.04 14.50
N ALA A 300 -11.15 18.11 13.97
CA ALA A 300 -10.83 17.53 12.66
C ALA A 300 -10.93 15.99 12.70
N LEU A 301 -10.43 15.35 13.77
CA LEU A 301 -10.55 13.90 13.95
C LEU A 301 -12.01 13.46 14.10
N ALA A 302 -12.79 14.15 14.93
CA ALA A 302 -14.23 13.88 15.11
C ALA A 302 -15.00 13.99 13.79
N LYS A 303 -14.66 15.00 12.97
CA LYS A 303 -15.26 15.16 11.65
C LYS A 303 -14.93 13.98 10.72
N ILE A 304 -13.68 13.51 10.68
CA ILE A 304 -13.27 12.33 9.89
C ILE A 304 -14.07 11.09 10.30
N ALA A 305 -14.22 10.85 11.61
CA ALA A 305 -15.00 9.73 12.14
C ALA A 305 -16.47 9.83 11.75
N ALA A 306 -17.08 11.02 11.89
CA ALA A 306 -18.48 11.28 11.54
C ALA A 306 -18.74 11.14 10.03
N ASP A 307 -17.89 11.72 9.18
CA ASP A 307 -18.00 11.63 7.72
C ASP A 307 -17.88 10.18 7.24
N HIS A 308 -17.01 9.37 7.89
CA HIS A 308 -16.88 7.95 7.58
C HIS A 308 -18.12 7.16 8.01
N LYS A 309 -18.60 7.36 9.24
CA LYS A 309 -19.77 6.69 9.80
C LYS A 309 -21.03 6.95 8.98
N SER A 310 -21.26 8.20 8.57
CA SER A 310 -22.41 8.60 7.75
C SER A 310 -22.32 8.15 6.28
N GLY A 311 -21.15 7.69 5.83
CA GLY A 311 -20.91 7.34 4.42
C GLY A 311 -20.66 8.55 3.51
N MET A 312 -20.57 9.78 4.06
CA MET A 312 -20.27 10.99 3.31
C MET A 312 -18.89 10.91 2.63
N ALA A 313 -17.92 10.31 3.32
CA ALA A 313 -16.61 10.03 2.76
C ALA A 313 -16.06 8.69 3.30
N ASP A 314 -15.21 8.01 2.50
CA ASP A 314 -14.52 6.83 2.98
C ASP A 314 -13.15 7.22 3.55
N HIS A 315 -13.02 7.15 4.86
CA HIS A 315 -11.80 7.41 5.63
C HIS A 315 -11.24 6.13 6.31
N GLY A 316 -11.73 4.94 5.96
CA GLY A 316 -11.35 3.70 6.63
C GLY A 316 -9.84 3.48 6.74
N ARG A 317 -9.09 3.70 5.64
CA ARG A 317 -7.62 3.56 5.66
C ARG A 317 -6.91 4.59 6.55
N LEU A 318 -7.43 5.82 6.62
CA LEU A 318 -6.92 6.85 7.52
C LEU A 318 -7.22 6.50 8.99
N LEU A 319 -8.44 6.07 9.29
CA LEU A 319 -8.82 5.64 10.65
C LEU A 319 -7.98 4.44 11.10
N TRP A 320 -7.66 3.51 10.19
CA TRP A 320 -6.74 2.42 10.48
C TRP A 320 -5.32 2.92 10.82
N GLN A 321 -4.78 3.87 10.07
CA GLN A 321 -3.48 4.48 10.37
C GLN A 321 -3.47 5.14 11.76
N LEU A 322 -4.54 5.87 12.10
CA LEU A 322 -4.68 6.55 13.39
C LEU A 322 -4.84 5.54 14.53
N LEU A 323 -5.60 4.46 14.33
CA LEU A 323 -5.77 3.39 15.31
C LEU A 323 -4.43 2.67 15.59
N MET A 324 -3.69 2.32 14.55
CA MET A 324 -2.39 1.67 14.72
C MET A 324 -1.36 2.60 15.40
N LEU A 325 -1.41 3.90 15.11
CA LEU A 325 -0.62 4.89 15.83
C LEU A 325 -1.02 4.96 17.31
N ASP A 326 -2.31 5.00 17.60
CA ASP A 326 -2.85 5.02 18.97
C ASP A 326 -2.40 3.81 19.78
N LYS A 327 -2.56 2.61 19.23
CA LYS A 327 -2.14 1.36 19.86
C LYS A 327 -0.63 1.27 20.08
N SER A 328 0.15 1.83 19.15
CA SER A 328 1.62 1.89 19.31
C SER A 328 2.04 2.88 20.40
N LEU A 329 1.36 4.02 20.52
CA LEU A 329 1.59 4.99 21.60
C LEU A 329 1.25 4.42 22.98
N GLU A 330 0.09 3.77 23.09
CA GLU A 330 -0.32 3.09 24.32
C GLU A 330 0.74 2.08 24.76
N ARG A 331 1.19 1.24 23.84
CA ARG A 331 2.15 0.17 24.13
C ARG A 331 3.56 0.68 24.43
N LEU A 332 4.10 1.58 23.63
CA LEU A 332 5.51 1.98 23.71
C LEU A 332 5.77 3.04 24.77
N PHE A 333 4.79 3.87 25.05
CA PHE A 333 4.95 5.02 25.93
C PHE A 333 4.01 5.01 27.14
N GLY A 334 3.06 4.11 27.22
CA GLY A 334 2.10 4.02 28.31
C GLY A 334 1.16 5.22 28.43
N ILE A 335 0.97 5.93 27.34
CA ILE A 335 0.14 7.14 27.28
C ILE A 335 -1.21 6.88 26.62
#